data_56919a8aed98c1b03e1b1f09fb30a80a
#
_entry.id   56919a8aed98c1b03e1b1f09fb30a80a
#
_cell.length_a   1.000
_cell.length_b   1.000
_cell.length_c   1.000
_cell.angle_alpha   90.00
_cell.angle_beta   90.00
_cell.angle_gamma   90.00
#
_symmetry.space_group_name_H-M   'P 1'
#
loop_
_entity.id
_entity.type
_entity.pdbx_description
1 polymer ?
#
loop_
_entity_poly.entity_id
_entity_poly.type
_entity_poly.pdbx_seq_one_letter_code
_entity_poly.pdbx_strand_id
1 'polypeptide(L)'
;MKLSKWMTISMASLALAGGILTADADSMVLSGGEKLDLGEKVSVFDGKRSFFGSQLHDWLIEDKAVTTVEEAIKKENLFPKNEAYSHDVAQMAVDVLRRGKLYQVRSEDKGICYQGMVVSIALSDADEMKLALYSAALDTQSKKAVKDNQAEAEAKELAPLLAMTHGQLTVKAHSDWADKTSKKGLAYSTGSAQISIIRDGFTLPVYLKAIIHKDKGMTTYTLLAADQASGAYFEPVVDKALAGAGK
;
A
#
# COMPACT_ATOMS: atom_id res chain seq x y z
N MET A 1 -10.33 -0.11 14.98
CA MET A 1 -10.51 0.16 13.53
C MET A 1 -9.27 0.75 12.83
N LYS A 2 -8.33 1.41 13.51
CA LYS A 2 -7.13 2.02 12.88
C LYS A 2 -6.02 1.01 12.52
N LEU A 3 -5.90 -0.12 13.23
CA LEU A 3 -4.84 -1.11 13.05
C LEU A 3 -4.92 -1.86 11.70
N SER A 4 -6.13 -2.10 11.18
CA SER A 4 -6.34 -2.77 9.89
C SER A 4 -5.84 -1.93 8.70
N LYS A 5 -5.86 -0.60 8.84
CA LYS A 5 -5.53 0.33 7.76
C LYS A 5 -4.09 0.14 7.25
N TRP A 6 -3.12 0.02 8.15
CA TRP A 6 -1.70 -0.10 7.78
C TRP A 6 -1.26 -1.54 7.46
N MET A 7 -1.90 -2.56 8.03
CA MET A 7 -1.62 -3.95 7.65
C MET A 7 -1.94 -4.24 6.19
N THR A 8 -3.05 -3.70 5.70
CA THR A 8 -3.43 -3.83 4.28
C THR A 8 -2.46 -3.07 3.37
N ILE A 9 -1.92 -1.94 3.84
CA ILE A 9 -0.94 -1.12 3.13
C ILE A 9 0.43 -1.82 3.06
N SER A 10 0.84 -2.54 4.10
CA SER A 10 2.16 -3.22 4.16
C SER A 10 2.36 -4.26 3.07
N MET A 11 1.32 -4.92 2.62
CA MET A 11 1.40 -5.92 1.56
C MET A 11 1.64 -5.31 0.17
N ALA A 12 1.44 -4.00 0.01
CA ALA A 12 1.59 -3.29 -1.25
C ALA A 12 2.97 -2.64 -1.46
N SER A 13 3.83 -2.61 -0.45
CA SER A 13 5.04 -1.75 -0.42
C SER A 13 6.26 -2.24 -1.21
N LEU A 14 6.18 -3.32 -1.99
CA LEU A 14 7.36 -4.02 -2.52
C LEU A 14 7.74 -3.71 -3.98
N ALA A 15 7.23 -2.61 -4.57
CA ALA A 15 7.33 -2.44 -6.01
C ALA A 15 7.92 -1.10 -6.48
N LEU A 16 9.25 -0.97 -6.51
CA LEU A 16 9.91 0.16 -7.17
C LEU A 16 11.02 -0.31 -8.13
N ALA A 17 10.75 -0.41 -9.43
CA ALA A 17 11.76 -0.38 -10.51
C ALA A 17 11.11 -0.12 -11.88
N GLY A 18 11.69 0.82 -12.64
CA GLY A 18 11.11 1.37 -13.85
C GLY A 18 11.38 0.61 -15.15
N GLY A 19 10.46 0.77 -16.09
CA GLY A 19 10.59 0.42 -17.50
C GLY A 19 10.02 1.55 -18.37
N ILE A 20 10.39 1.60 -19.65
CA ILE A 20 9.87 2.59 -20.61
C ILE A 20 8.50 2.09 -21.10
N LEU A 21 7.45 2.85 -20.82
CA LEU A 21 6.08 2.54 -21.23
C LEU A 21 5.49 3.75 -22.00
N THR A 22 4.57 3.47 -22.93
CA THR A 22 3.71 4.51 -23.51
C THR A 22 2.59 4.84 -22.54
N ALA A 23 2.32 6.13 -22.31
CA ALA A 23 1.26 6.57 -21.42
C ALA A 23 -0.11 6.09 -21.91
N ASP A 24 -0.89 5.48 -21.04
CA ASP A 24 -2.23 4.99 -21.37
C ASP A 24 -3.32 6.04 -21.07
N ALA A 25 -3.10 6.96 -20.12
CA ALA A 25 -4.08 7.97 -19.72
C ALA A 25 -3.48 9.03 -18.75
N ASP A 26 -4.21 10.15 -18.59
CA ASP A 26 -3.94 11.21 -17.59
C ASP A 26 -4.68 10.94 -16.27
N SER A 27 -5.36 9.81 -16.16
CA SER A 27 -6.20 9.46 -15.01
C SER A 27 -6.11 7.98 -14.70
N MET A 28 -6.27 7.65 -13.42
CA MET A 28 -6.38 6.27 -12.95
C MET A 28 -7.76 6.00 -12.35
N VAL A 29 -8.20 4.74 -12.44
CA VAL A 29 -9.46 4.27 -11.84
C VAL A 29 -9.10 3.38 -10.65
N LEU A 30 -9.46 3.79 -9.44
CA LEU A 30 -9.24 3.01 -8.22
C LEU A 30 -10.04 1.70 -8.23
N SER A 31 -9.69 0.76 -7.35
CA SER A 31 -10.39 -0.54 -7.27
C SER A 31 -11.86 -0.41 -6.86
N GLY A 32 -12.25 0.67 -6.18
CA GLY A 32 -13.65 1.02 -5.88
C GLY A 32 -14.42 1.63 -7.06
N GLY A 33 -13.75 1.91 -8.18
CA GLY A 33 -14.36 2.50 -9.38
C GLY A 33 -14.21 4.03 -9.47
N GLU A 34 -13.67 4.69 -8.47
CA GLU A 34 -13.46 6.14 -8.48
C GLU A 34 -12.35 6.52 -9.45
N LYS A 35 -12.59 7.58 -10.22
CA LYS A 35 -11.62 8.13 -11.15
C LYS A 35 -10.83 9.26 -10.48
N LEU A 36 -9.51 9.15 -10.50
CA LEU A 36 -8.58 10.20 -10.11
C LEU A 36 -7.94 10.81 -11.36
N ASP A 37 -8.21 12.07 -11.58
CA ASP A 37 -7.58 12.87 -12.65
C ASP A 37 -6.36 13.58 -12.06
N LEU A 38 -5.17 13.13 -12.47
CA LEU A 38 -3.89 13.67 -11.99
C LEU A 38 -3.44 14.91 -12.79
N GLY A 39 -4.19 15.27 -13.85
CA GLY A 39 -3.91 16.42 -14.71
C GLY A 39 -2.87 16.13 -15.79
N GLU A 40 -2.83 16.99 -16.79
CA GLU A 40 -2.08 16.82 -18.05
C GLU A 40 -0.58 16.60 -17.92
N LYS A 41 0.01 16.99 -16.77
CA LYS A 41 1.45 16.81 -16.53
C LYS A 41 1.83 15.42 -16.02
N VAL A 42 0.85 14.59 -15.64
CA VAL A 42 1.09 13.27 -15.08
C VAL A 42 0.62 12.20 -16.03
N SER A 43 1.52 11.41 -16.52
CA SER A 43 1.23 10.22 -17.31
C SER A 43 0.99 9.02 -16.40
N VAL A 44 -0.10 8.30 -16.65
CA VAL A 44 -0.49 7.09 -15.94
C VAL A 44 -0.30 5.89 -16.86
N PHE A 45 0.38 4.88 -16.37
CA PHE A 45 0.65 3.64 -17.08
C PHE A 45 0.07 2.46 -16.32
N ASP A 46 -0.39 1.43 -17.03
CA ASP A 46 -0.69 0.14 -16.41
C ASP A 46 0.58 -0.44 -15.78
N GLY A 47 0.62 -0.47 -14.46
CA GLY A 47 1.79 -0.95 -13.72
C GLY A 47 2.11 -2.42 -13.97
N LYS A 48 1.13 -3.23 -14.40
CA LYS A 48 1.35 -4.65 -14.78
C LYS A 48 2.25 -4.79 -16.01
N ARG A 49 2.36 -3.75 -16.84
CA ARG A 49 3.27 -3.72 -18.00
C ARG A 49 4.69 -3.28 -17.64
N SER A 50 4.93 -2.75 -16.45
CA SER A 50 6.28 -2.46 -15.97
C SER A 50 7.05 -3.76 -15.74
N PHE A 51 8.39 -3.72 -15.81
CA PHE A 51 9.23 -4.91 -15.58
C PHE A 51 8.90 -5.60 -14.26
N PHE A 52 8.79 -4.83 -13.18
CA PHE A 52 8.45 -5.38 -11.87
C PHE A 52 6.99 -5.81 -11.78
N GLY A 53 6.07 -5.00 -12.30
CA GLY A 53 4.64 -5.29 -12.24
C GLY A 53 4.24 -6.51 -13.06
N SER A 54 4.90 -6.78 -14.20
CA SER A 54 4.69 -8.00 -14.95
C SER A 54 5.17 -9.23 -14.18
N GLN A 55 6.35 -9.18 -13.59
CA GLN A 55 6.86 -10.27 -12.75
C GLN A 55 5.97 -10.54 -11.54
N LEU A 56 5.49 -9.49 -10.86
CA LEU A 56 4.55 -9.64 -9.76
C LEU A 56 3.22 -10.23 -10.24
N HIS A 57 2.70 -9.76 -11.37
CA HIS A 57 1.47 -10.28 -11.95
C HIS A 57 1.60 -11.76 -12.31
N ASP A 58 2.66 -12.12 -13.03
CA ASP A 58 2.93 -13.51 -13.44
C ASP A 58 3.07 -14.42 -12.22
N TRP A 59 3.79 -13.96 -11.20
CA TRP A 59 3.92 -14.72 -9.95
C TRP A 59 2.57 -14.87 -9.22
N LEU A 60 1.74 -13.80 -9.15
CA LEU A 60 0.45 -13.85 -8.47
C LEU A 60 -0.53 -14.84 -9.12
N ILE A 61 -0.46 -15.03 -10.45
CA ILE A 61 -1.35 -15.98 -11.15
C ILE A 61 -0.86 -17.43 -11.07
N GLU A 62 0.39 -17.67 -10.62
CA GLU A 62 0.89 -19.02 -10.41
C GLU A 62 0.18 -19.72 -9.23
N ASP A 63 -0.06 -21.01 -9.36
CA ASP A 63 -0.71 -21.82 -8.31
C ASP A 63 0.09 -21.83 -7.00
N LYS A 64 1.43 -21.72 -7.10
CA LYS A 64 2.33 -21.69 -5.94
C LYS A 64 2.35 -20.37 -5.17
N ALA A 65 1.70 -19.30 -5.64
CA ALA A 65 1.76 -17.99 -4.97
C ALA A 65 1.24 -18.07 -3.52
N VAL A 66 0.11 -18.75 -3.32
CA VAL A 66 -0.47 -18.94 -1.97
C VAL A 66 0.49 -19.74 -1.09
N THR A 67 1.02 -20.85 -1.58
CA THR A 67 1.97 -21.70 -0.82
C THR A 67 3.23 -20.92 -0.44
N THR A 68 3.77 -20.11 -1.36
CA THR A 68 4.97 -19.30 -1.08
C THR A 68 4.71 -18.27 0.01
N VAL A 69 3.55 -17.59 -0.01
CA VAL A 69 3.17 -16.62 1.04
C VAL A 69 2.92 -17.34 2.36
N GLU A 70 2.24 -18.47 2.35
CA GLU A 70 1.97 -19.29 3.53
C GLU A 70 3.27 -19.76 4.20
N GLU A 71 4.23 -20.26 3.43
CA GLU A 71 5.56 -20.67 3.93
C GLU A 71 6.31 -19.49 4.56
N ALA A 72 6.25 -18.31 3.94
CA ALA A 72 6.85 -17.11 4.51
C ALA A 72 6.19 -16.73 5.86
N ILE A 73 4.85 -16.76 5.96
CA ILE A 73 4.11 -16.50 7.20
C ILE A 73 4.49 -17.51 8.29
N LYS A 74 4.59 -18.81 7.94
CA LYS A 74 5.00 -19.87 8.86
C LYS A 74 6.44 -19.72 9.32
N LYS A 75 7.35 -19.40 8.42
CA LYS A 75 8.77 -19.15 8.75
C LYS A 75 8.94 -18.03 9.76
N GLU A 76 8.16 -16.97 9.62
CA GLU A 76 8.15 -15.84 10.55
C GLU A 76 7.33 -16.11 11.83
N ASN A 77 6.69 -17.28 11.92
CA ASN A 77 5.89 -17.72 13.07
C ASN A 77 4.84 -16.68 13.51
N LEU A 78 4.15 -16.07 12.55
CA LEU A 78 3.20 -14.99 12.82
C LEU A 78 1.95 -15.48 13.58
N PHE A 79 1.57 -16.75 13.41
CA PHE A 79 0.38 -17.36 14.04
C PHE A 79 0.72 -18.65 14.81
N PRO A 80 1.56 -18.60 15.88
CA PRO A 80 2.04 -19.79 16.58
C PRO A 80 0.93 -20.60 17.26
N LYS A 81 -0.21 -19.98 17.54
CA LYS A 81 -1.35 -20.62 18.21
C LYS A 81 -2.40 -21.18 17.26
N ASN A 82 -2.33 -20.82 15.97
CA ASN A 82 -3.29 -21.28 14.98
C ASN A 82 -2.67 -21.27 13.58
N GLU A 83 -1.98 -22.36 13.23
CA GLU A 83 -1.30 -22.50 11.94
C GLU A 83 -2.23 -22.42 10.72
N ALA A 84 -3.52 -22.76 10.88
CA ALA A 84 -4.50 -22.64 9.81
C ALA A 84 -4.65 -21.18 9.32
N TYR A 85 -4.44 -20.20 10.20
CA TYR A 85 -4.48 -18.79 9.82
C TYR A 85 -3.38 -18.42 8.82
N SER A 86 -2.25 -19.15 8.80
CA SER A 86 -1.19 -18.90 7.81
C SER A 86 -1.67 -19.14 6.39
N HIS A 87 -2.42 -20.22 6.17
CA HIS A 87 -3.03 -20.51 4.87
C HIS A 87 -4.13 -19.50 4.51
N ASP A 88 -5.06 -19.25 5.43
CA ASP A 88 -6.19 -18.33 5.19
C ASP A 88 -5.71 -16.90 4.87
N VAL A 89 -4.70 -16.43 5.60
CA VAL A 89 -4.10 -15.11 5.35
C VAL A 89 -3.36 -15.09 4.01
N ALA A 90 -2.61 -16.14 3.67
CA ALA A 90 -1.92 -16.25 2.40
C ALA A 90 -2.90 -16.24 1.22
N GLN A 91 -3.95 -17.05 1.30
CA GLN A 91 -5.01 -17.11 0.29
C GLN A 91 -5.66 -15.72 0.11
N MET A 92 -6.08 -15.10 1.21
CA MET A 92 -6.70 -13.78 1.19
C MET A 92 -5.77 -12.73 0.60
N ALA A 93 -4.49 -12.71 0.99
CA ALA A 93 -3.51 -11.76 0.49
C ALA A 93 -3.33 -11.87 -1.03
N VAL A 94 -3.14 -13.09 -1.53
CA VAL A 94 -2.97 -13.36 -2.97
C VAL A 94 -4.24 -12.99 -3.74
N ASP A 95 -5.43 -13.33 -3.25
CA ASP A 95 -6.69 -13.02 -3.92
C ASP A 95 -6.97 -11.51 -3.97
N VAL A 96 -6.66 -10.78 -2.91
CA VAL A 96 -6.78 -9.32 -2.87
C VAL A 96 -5.82 -8.66 -3.86
N LEU A 97 -4.57 -9.11 -3.91
CA LEU A 97 -3.57 -8.58 -4.84
C LEU A 97 -3.90 -8.91 -6.31
N ARG A 98 -4.43 -10.09 -6.59
CA ARG A 98 -4.91 -10.49 -7.94
C ARG A 98 -5.99 -9.55 -8.47
N ARG A 99 -6.91 -9.13 -7.59
CA ARG A 99 -8.01 -8.20 -7.92
C ARG A 99 -7.58 -6.75 -7.90
N GLY A 100 -6.43 -6.46 -7.31
CA GLY A 100 -5.88 -5.11 -7.18
C GLY A 100 -5.51 -4.48 -8.52
N LYS A 101 -5.46 -3.16 -8.52
CA LYS A 101 -4.97 -2.36 -9.64
C LYS A 101 -3.60 -1.81 -9.30
N LEU A 102 -2.71 -1.89 -10.25
CA LEU A 102 -1.34 -1.38 -10.16
C LEU A 102 -1.13 -0.35 -11.26
N TYR A 103 -0.64 0.82 -10.90
CA TYR A 103 -0.30 1.89 -11.83
C TYR A 103 1.13 2.36 -11.58
N GLN A 104 1.80 2.76 -12.65
CA GLN A 104 2.98 3.60 -12.58
C GLN A 104 2.57 5.02 -12.96
N VAL A 105 2.95 6.00 -12.16
CA VAL A 105 2.74 7.42 -12.44
C VAL A 105 4.08 8.08 -12.71
N ARG A 106 4.11 8.95 -13.71
CA ARG A 106 5.32 9.65 -14.13
C ARG A 106 4.99 11.10 -14.50
N SER A 107 5.88 12.00 -14.16
CA SER A 107 5.82 13.39 -14.57
C SER A 107 7.21 13.91 -14.86
N GLU A 108 7.30 14.90 -15.74
CA GLU A 108 8.54 15.64 -15.98
C GLU A 108 8.27 17.13 -15.74
N ASP A 109 9.02 17.73 -14.84
CA ASP A 109 8.97 19.18 -14.61
C ASP A 109 10.38 19.73 -14.49
N LYS A 110 10.67 20.76 -15.30
CA LYS A 110 11.98 21.44 -15.34
C LYS A 110 13.18 20.51 -15.55
N GLY A 111 13.01 19.46 -16.37
CA GLY A 111 14.04 18.47 -16.65
C GLY A 111 14.25 17.43 -15.53
N ILE A 112 13.42 17.43 -14.49
CA ILE A 112 13.43 16.42 -13.43
C ILE A 112 12.29 15.43 -13.72
N CYS A 113 12.63 14.14 -13.74
CA CYS A 113 11.66 13.08 -13.89
C CYS A 113 11.23 12.58 -12.50
N TYR A 114 9.94 12.70 -12.21
CA TYR A 114 9.29 12.16 -11.00
C TYR A 114 8.54 10.89 -11.36
N GLN A 115 8.62 9.89 -10.50
CA GLN A 115 7.94 8.62 -10.71
C GLN A 115 7.47 8.00 -9.41
N GLY A 116 6.37 7.25 -9.48
CA GLY A 116 5.81 6.52 -8.36
C GLY A 116 4.99 5.34 -8.83
N MET A 117 4.68 4.47 -7.88
CA MET A 117 3.78 3.33 -8.06
C MET A 117 2.54 3.56 -7.23
N VAL A 118 1.38 3.26 -7.81
CA VAL A 118 0.09 3.31 -7.12
C VAL A 118 -0.51 1.92 -7.11
N VAL A 119 -0.80 1.42 -5.93
CA VAL A 119 -1.55 0.18 -5.73
C VAL A 119 -2.91 0.53 -5.17
N SER A 120 -3.97 0.00 -5.76
CA SER A 120 -5.33 0.15 -5.25
C SER A 120 -5.98 -1.22 -5.09
N ILE A 121 -6.49 -1.50 -3.90
CA ILE A 121 -7.21 -2.74 -3.58
C ILE A 121 -8.57 -2.40 -2.96
N ALA A 122 -9.55 -3.27 -3.15
CA ALA A 122 -10.85 -3.14 -2.53
C ALA A 122 -11.14 -4.40 -1.69
N LEU A 123 -11.62 -4.17 -0.47
CA LEU A 123 -12.01 -5.20 0.48
C LEU A 123 -13.49 -5.09 0.79
N SER A 124 -14.19 -6.23 0.82
CA SER A 124 -15.54 -6.29 1.35
C SER A 124 -15.55 -6.16 2.88
N ASP A 125 -16.71 -5.84 3.46
CA ASP A 125 -16.87 -5.85 4.92
C ASP A 125 -16.49 -7.22 5.53
N ALA A 126 -16.75 -8.33 4.81
CA ALA A 126 -16.35 -9.66 5.23
C ALA A 126 -14.83 -9.86 5.23
N ASP A 127 -14.12 -9.33 4.21
CA ASP A 127 -12.65 -9.36 4.16
C ASP A 127 -12.06 -8.50 5.30
N GLU A 128 -12.64 -7.33 5.58
CA GLU A 128 -12.21 -6.48 6.70
C GLU A 128 -12.38 -7.17 8.07
N MET A 129 -13.48 -7.88 8.27
CA MET A 129 -13.70 -8.67 9.49
C MET A 129 -12.66 -9.77 9.65
N LYS A 130 -12.32 -10.50 8.58
CA LYS A 130 -11.26 -11.51 8.60
C LYS A 130 -9.90 -10.89 8.92
N LEU A 131 -9.55 -9.76 8.29
CA LEU A 131 -8.31 -9.05 8.60
C LEU A 131 -8.23 -8.61 10.06
N ALA A 132 -9.33 -8.13 10.64
CA ALA A 132 -9.38 -7.77 12.05
C ALA A 132 -9.14 -8.99 12.96
N LEU A 133 -9.73 -10.14 12.63
CA LEU A 133 -9.52 -11.41 13.33
C LEU A 133 -8.05 -11.84 13.28
N TYR A 134 -7.45 -11.87 12.10
CA TYR A 134 -6.04 -12.25 11.92
C TYR A 134 -5.09 -11.27 12.62
N SER A 135 -5.38 -9.97 12.56
CA SER A 135 -4.63 -8.95 13.29
C SER A 135 -4.63 -9.17 14.80
N ALA A 136 -5.78 -9.59 15.35
CA ALA A 136 -5.89 -9.88 16.77
C ALA A 136 -5.11 -11.13 17.17
N ALA A 137 -4.97 -12.09 16.25
CA ALA A 137 -4.28 -13.35 16.45
C ALA A 137 -2.76 -13.29 16.23
N LEU A 138 -2.21 -12.20 15.68
CA LEU A 138 -0.77 -12.01 15.53
C LEU A 138 -0.04 -12.17 16.86
N ASP A 139 1.12 -12.81 16.80
CA ASP A 139 1.90 -13.11 18.00
C ASP A 139 2.31 -11.87 18.79
N THR A 140 2.34 -12.05 20.11
CA THR A 140 2.69 -10.99 21.08
C THR A 140 4.17 -10.59 20.98
N GLN A 141 5.05 -11.47 20.50
CA GLN A 141 6.47 -11.14 20.30
C GLN A 141 6.65 -10.17 19.12
N SER A 142 5.92 -10.35 18.04
CA SER A 142 5.85 -9.39 16.94
C SER A 142 5.34 -8.02 17.41
N LYS A 143 4.42 -8.01 18.39
CA LYS A 143 3.93 -6.79 19.06
C LYS A 143 4.95 -6.16 20.00
N LYS A 144 5.83 -6.97 20.61
CA LYS A 144 6.86 -6.51 21.55
C LYS A 144 8.07 -5.90 20.84
N ALA A 145 8.48 -6.46 19.69
CA ALA A 145 9.55 -5.90 18.87
C ALA A 145 9.25 -4.45 18.42
N VAL A 146 7.98 -4.08 18.35
CA VAL A 146 7.53 -2.72 18.10
C VAL A 146 7.73 -1.82 19.31
N LYS A 147 7.51 -2.31 20.53
CA LYS A 147 7.65 -1.54 21.77
C LYS A 147 9.10 -1.09 22.06
N ASP A 148 10.06 -1.88 21.63
CA ASP A 148 11.47 -1.63 21.90
C ASP A 148 12.12 -0.64 20.92
N ASN A 149 11.39 -0.21 19.88
CA ASN A 149 11.82 0.79 18.90
C ASN A 149 11.19 2.15 19.21
N GLN A 150 11.96 3.09 19.74
CA GLN A 150 11.51 4.37 20.33
C GLN A 150 10.91 5.44 19.40
N ALA A 151 10.78 5.18 18.08
CA ALA A 151 9.96 6.01 17.20
C ALA A 151 8.43 5.88 17.47
N GLU A 152 8.06 5.36 18.57
CA GLU A 152 6.94 4.51 18.92
C GLU A 152 5.65 5.17 19.27
N ALA A 153 5.70 6.24 20.02
CA ALA A 153 4.48 6.90 20.48
C ALA A 153 3.73 7.52 19.31
N GLU A 154 4.47 7.90 18.27
CA GLU A 154 3.97 8.56 17.08
C GLU A 154 3.62 7.57 15.95
N ALA A 155 4.22 6.39 15.95
CA ALA A 155 4.06 5.38 14.91
C ALA A 155 3.09 4.24 15.25
N LYS A 156 2.22 4.40 16.25
CA LYS A 156 1.24 3.35 16.67
C LYS A 156 0.44 2.76 15.52
N GLU A 157 0.14 3.55 14.51
CA GLU A 157 -0.62 3.11 13.34
C GLU A 157 0.23 2.27 12.38
N LEU A 158 1.56 2.47 12.39
CA LEU A 158 2.54 1.72 11.60
C LEU A 158 3.13 0.53 12.37
N ALA A 159 2.80 0.40 13.63
CA ALA A 159 3.30 -0.64 14.52
C ALA A 159 3.21 -2.07 13.93
N PRO A 160 2.11 -2.50 13.30
CA PRO A 160 2.05 -3.82 12.68
C PRO A 160 3.04 -3.99 11.53
N LEU A 161 3.25 -2.94 10.73
CA LEU A 161 4.21 -2.96 9.64
C LEU A 161 5.65 -3.08 10.15
N LEU A 162 5.97 -2.32 11.20
CA LEU A 162 7.28 -2.39 11.87
C LEU A 162 7.54 -3.77 12.47
N ALA A 163 6.53 -4.37 13.10
CA ALA A 163 6.62 -5.73 13.64
C ALA A 163 6.90 -6.78 12.57
N MET A 164 6.22 -6.68 11.42
CA MET A 164 6.38 -7.62 10.31
C MET A 164 7.74 -7.49 9.61
N THR A 165 8.39 -6.35 9.69
CA THR A 165 9.68 -6.10 9.03
C THR A 165 10.89 -6.40 9.92
N HIS A 166 10.70 -6.83 11.17
CA HIS A 166 11.77 -7.16 12.12
C HIS A 166 12.86 -6.06 12.24
N GLY A 167 12.45 -4.80 12.24
CA GLY A 167 13.37 -3.67 12.33
C GLY A 167 14.08 -3.29 11.01
N GLN A 168 13.77 -3.94 9.90
CA GLN A 168 14.26 -3.54 8.57
C GLN A 168 13.55 -2.29 8.03
N LEU A 169 12.56 -1.80 8.72
CA LEU A 169 11.83 -0.60 8.35
C LEU A 169 11.89 0.40 9.50
N THR A 170 12.22 1.65 9.17
CA THR A 170 12.21 2.77 10.12
C THR A 170 11.30 3.86 9.61
N VAL A 171 10.38 4.33 10.46
CA VAL A 171 9.56 5.52 10.17
C VAL A 171 10.39 6.76 10.49
N LYS A 172 10.51 7.67 9.54
CA LYS A 172 11.24 8.94 9.68
C LYS A 172 10.32 10.10 10.02
N ALA A 173 9.15 10.13 9.38
CA ALA A 173 8.11 11.11 9.62
C ALA A 173 6.77 10.55 9.15
N HIS A 174 5.68 11.03 9.72
CA HIS A 174 4.32 10.73 9.24
C HIS A 174 3.40 11.94 9.49
N SER A 175 2.33 12.02 8.72
CA SER A 175 1.22 12.92 8.99
C SER A 175 0.15 12.21 9.81
N ASP A 176 -0.65 12.97 10.54
CA ASP A 176 -1.90 12.46 11.09
C ASP A 176 -2.88 12.08 9.97
N TRP A 177 -3.76 11.13 10.27
CA TRP A 177 -4.87 10.81 9.37
C TRP A 177 -5.88 11.95 9.35
N ALA A 178 -6.18 12.44 8.14
CA ALA A 178 -7.17 13.48 7.91
C ALA A 178 -8.39 12.91 7.18
N ASP A 179 -9.57 13.05 7.79
CA ASP A 179 -10.84 12.75 7.14
C ASP A 179 -11.30 13.95 6.31
N LYS A 180 -11.58 13.71 5.04
CA LYS A 180 -11.91 14.73 4.05
C LYS A 180 -13.12 14.29 3.22
N THR A 181 -13.75 15.26 2.54
CA THR A 181 -14.80 14.99 1.56
C THR A 181 -14.49 15.75 0.27
N SER A 182 -14.55 15.05 -0.86
CA SER A 182 -14.36 15.65 -2.18
C SER A 182 -15.53 16.59 -2.54
N LYS A 183 -15.34 17.41 -3.57
CA LYS A 183 -16.40 18.28 -4.11
C LYS A 183 -17.61 17.50 -4.64
N LYS A 184 -17.43 16.23 -5.00
CA LYS A 184 -18.49 15.34 -5.48
C LYS A 184 -19.04 14.41 -4.40
N GLY A 185 -18.71 14.67 -3.13
CA GLY A 185 -19.27 13.94 -1.98
C GLY A 185 -18.57 12.61 -1.63
N LEU A 186 -17.39 12.31 -2.21
CA LEU A 186 -16.61 11.15 -1.79
C LEU A 186 -15.94 11.44 -0.45
N ALA A 187 -16.34 10.72 0.60
CA ALA A 187 -15.67 10.75 1.89
C ALA A 187 -14.44 9.84 1.87
N TYR A 188 -13.29 10.34 2.29
CA TYR A 188 -12.03 9.59 2.34
C TYR A 188 -11.14 10.03 3.49
N SER A 189 -10.31 9.11 3.98
CA SER A 189 -9.24 9.38 4.93
C SER A 189 -7.90 9.31 4.19
N THR A 190 -6.98 10.20 4.50
CA THR A 190 -5.63 10.20 3.90
C THR A 190 -4.57 10.49 4.93
N GLY A 191 -3.41 9.88 4.75
CA GLY A 191 -2.21 10.11 5.55
C GLY A 191 -0.96 9.85 4.72
N SER A 192 0.17 10.40 5.13
CA SER A 192 1.46 10.15 4.48
C SER A 192 2.53 9.75 5.51
N ALA A 193 3.54 9.02 5.04
CA ALA A 193 4.69 8.66 5.85
C ALA A 193 5.97 8.66 5.01
N GLN A 194 7.07 9.01 5.65
CA GLN A 194 8.41 8.80 5.12
C GLN A 194 9.04 7.65 5.89
N ILE A 195 9.42 6.61 5.17
CA ILE A 195 10.04 5.42 5.75
C ILE A 195 11.41 5.18 5.14
N SER A 196 12.24 4.44 5.86
CA SER A 196 13.47 3.88 5.31
C SER A 196 13.40 2.36 5.42
N ILE A 197 13.61 1.70 4.30
CA ILE A 197 13.72 0.24 4.23
C ILE A 197 15.21 -0.09 4.23
N ILE A 198 15.65 -0.93 5.18
CA ILE A 198 17.04 -1.38 5.29
C ILE A 198 17.09 -2.82 4.78
N ARG A 199 17.87 -3.07 3.75
CA ARG A 199 18.07 -4.40 3.19
C ARG A 199 19.48 -4.56 2.66
N ASP A 200 20.16 -5.64 3.05
CA ASP A 200 21.49 -6.02 2.56
C ASP A 200 22.53 -4.88 2.66
N GLY A 201 22.45 -4.07 3.74
CA GLY A 201 23.33 -2.91 3.96
C GLY A 201 22.92 -1.63 3.21
N PHE A 202 21.89 -1.68 2.40
CA PHE A 202 21.33 -0.51 1.73
C PHE A 202 20.15 0.07 2.51
N THR A 203 20.06 1.40 2.52
CA THR A 203 18.90 2.14 3.05
C THR A 203 18.17 2.79 1.90
N LEU A 204 16.93 2.37 1.67
CA LEU A 204 16.05 2.92 0.65
C LEU A 204 15.04 3.87 1.31
N PRO A 205 15.13 5.19 1.09
CA PRO A 205 14.12 6.13 1.55
C PRO A 205 12.89 6.06 0.63
N VAL A 206 11.72 5.87 1.23
CA VAL A 206 10.43 5.76 0.51
C VAL A 206 9.43 6.72 1.12
N TYR A 207 8.75 7.47 0.26
CA TYR A 207 7.55 8.22 0.60
C TYR A 207 6.32 7.37 0.32
N LEU A 208 5.38 7.35 1.26
CA LEU A 208 4.10 6.65 1.16
C LEU A 208 2.96 7.65 1.37
N LYS A 209 1.95 7.60 0.51
CA LYS A 209 0.67 8.27 0.74
C LYS A 209 -0.45 7.26 0.66
N ALA A 210 -1.21 7.15 1.74
CA ALA A 210 -2.33 6.25 1.84
C ALA A 210 -3.65 7.01 1.73
N ILE A 211 -4.61 6.40 1.04
CA ILE A 211 -5.96 6.91 0.84
C ILE A 211 -6.91 5.75 1.12
N ILE A 212 -7.92 6.01 1.94
CA ILE A 212 -8.93 5.03 2.29
C ILE A 212 -10.30 5.68 2.11
N HIS A 213 -11.17 5.03 1.37
CA HIS A 213 -12.57 5.43 1.28
C HIS A 213 -13.48 4.20 1.31
N LYS A 214 -14.70 4.39 1.77
CA LYS A 214 -15.71 3.33 1.85
C LYS A 214 -16.94 3.73 1.06
N ASP A 215 -17.38 2.84 0.17
CA ASP A 215 -18.61 2.98 -0.57
C ASP A 215 -19.29 1.62 -0.73
N LYS A 216 -20.61 1.56 -0.50
CA LYS A 216 -21.47 0.37 -0.72
C LYS A 216 -20.93 -0.95 -0.14
N GLY A 217 -20.38 -0.91 1.08
CA GLY A 217 -19.85 -2.11 1.76
C GLY A 217 -18.49 -2.59 1.23
N MET A 218 -17.83 -1.77 0.41
CA MET A 218 -16.46 -1.98 -0.03
C MET A 218 -15.56 -0.87 0.50
N THR A 219 -14.45 -1.23 1.11
CA THR A 219 -13.41 -0.27 1.49
C THR A 219 -12.27 -0.35 0.50
N THR A 220 -11.96 0.76 -0.14
CA THR A 220 -10.85 0.88 -1.07
C THR A 220 -9.64 1.47 -0.36
N TYR A 221 -8.53 0.77 -0.46
CA TYR A 221 -7.22 1.18 0.02
C TYR A 221 -6.35 1.50 -1.18
N THR A 222 -5.80 2.69 -1.22
CA THR A 222 -4.88 3.11 -2.28
C THR A 222 -3.60 3.62 -1.65
N LEU A 223 -2.47 3.13 -2.14
CA LEU A 223 -1.14 3.52 -1.71
C LEU A 223 -0.34 4.04 -2.90
N LEU A 224 0.14 5.27 -2.79
CA LEU A 224 1.22 5.79 -3.61
C LEU A 224 2.53 5.57 -2.89
N ALA A 225 3.49 4.91 -3.55
CA ALA A 225 4.86 4.75 -3.10
C ALA A 225 5.81 5.41 -4.11
N ALA A 226 6.75 6.22 -3.62
CA ALA A 226 7.71 6.96 -4.44
C ALA A 226 9.01 7.20 -3.66
N ASP A 227 10.08 7.67 -4.33
CA ASP A 227 11.18 8.32 -3.62
C ASP A 227 10.73 9.63 -2.98
N GLN A 228 11.53 10.21 -2.08
CA GLN A 228 11.15 11.41 -1.34
C GLN A 228 10.88 12.63 -2.23
N ALA A 229 11.66 12.82 -3.30
CA ALA A 229 11.48 13.96 -4.20
C ALA A 229 10.22 13.81 -5.04
N SER A 230 10.01 12.62 -5.59
CA SER A 230 8.79 12.27 -6.32
C SER A 230 7.55 12.31 -5.41
N GLY A 231 7.67 11.86 -4.16
CA GLY A 231 6.60 11.95 -3.16
C GLY A 231 6.17 13.38 -2.89
N ALA A 232 7.13 14.27 -2.66
CA ALA A 232 6.86 15.70 -2.46
C ALA A 232 6.21 16.37 -3.68
N TYR A 233 6.53 15.90 -4.89
CA TYR A 233 5.90 16.35 -6.13
C TYR A 233 4.47 15.83 -6.26
N PHE A 234 4.25 14.52 -6.04
CA PHE A 234 2.93 13.91 -6.25
C PHE A 234 1.93 14.18 -5.13
N GLU A 235 2.36 14.47 -3.91
CA GLU A 235 1.44 14.69 -2.78
C GLU A 235 0.38 15.77 -3.08
N PRO A 236 0.72 17.00 -3.47
CA PRO A 236 -0.26 18.02 -3.81
C PRO A 236 -1.08 17.68 -5.07
N VAL A 237 -0.51 16.95 -6.03
CA VAL A 237 -1.22 16.50 -7.23
C VAL A 237 -2.33 15.52 -6.87
N VAL A 238 -2.01 14.53 -6.04
CA VAL A 238 -2.97 13.53 -5.56
C VAL A 238 -4.03 14.17 -4.67
N ASP A 239 -3.66 15.11 -3.78
CA ASP A 239 -4.63 15.83 -2.94
C ASP A 239 -5.61 16.66 -3.77
N LYS A 240 -5.15 17.31 -4.83
CA LYS A 240 -6.01 18.03 -5.78
C LYS A 240 -6.94 17.08 -6.53
N ALA A 241 -6.42 15.95 -7.01
CA ALA A 241 -7.21 14.92 -7.70
C ALA A 241 -8.30 14.35 -6.79
N LEU A 242 -7.97 14.02 -5.53
CA LEU A 242 -8.93 13.56 -4.53
C LEU A 242 -10.02 14.59 -4.21
N ALA A 243 -9.65 15.88 -4.11
CA ALA A 243 -10.63 16.94 -3.88
C ALA A 243 -11.65 17.06 -5.03
N GLY A 244 -11.30 16.63 -6.24
CA GLY A 244 -12.18 16.57 -7.42
C GLY A 244 -12.82 15.21 -7.69
N ALA A 245 -12.41 14.16 -6.97
CA ALA A 245 -12.81 12.78 -7.23
C ALA A 245 -14.31 12.54 -6.98
N GLY A 246 -14.86 11.57 -7.71
CA GLY A 246 -16.22 11.07 -7.60
C GLY A 246 -16.43 9.95 -8.61
N LYS A 247 -17.55 9.28 -8.49
CA LYS A 247 -18.02 8.29 -9.47
C LYS A 247 -18.69 8.96 -10.65
#